data_4f6c37179c1e5d02110a06f5856d6e79
#
_entry.id   4f6c37179c1e5d02110a06f5856d6e79
#
_cell.length_a   1.000
_cell.length_b   1.000
_cell.length_c   1.000
_cell.angle_alpha   90.00
_cell.angle_beta   90.00
_cell.angle_gamma   90.00
#
_symmetry.space_group_name_H-M   'P 1'
#
loop_
_entity.id
_entity.type
_entity.pdbx_description
1 polymer ?
#
loop_
_entity_poly.entity_id
_entity_poly.type
_entity_poly.pdbx_seq_one_letter_code
_entity_poly.pdbx_strand_id
1 'polypeptide(L)'
;NYGGLDDEEFKELYARWCEFSCFSPVMRNHGNRVPYTKIEGKPTVDRIGNPIDHITTGADNEPWSYGEDIERLMVKYINLREAMRPYTRQLFAAAHESGQPLVRGLFFDFPGDDEAANIADEYLFGPDLLIAPVTESGVRSREVYLPGGPETTWTNLHDGNSHEGGRTVTVEAPLDVIPVFARNGADHGLNGMI
;
A
#
# COMPACT_ATOMS: atom_id res chain seq x y z
N ASN A 1 0.99 0.94 20.59
CA ASN A 1 0.17 2.02 21.09
C ASN A 1 -0.69 2.55 19.95
N TYR A 2 -1.97 2.46 20.13
CA TYR A 2 -2.87 2.73 19.03
C TYR A 2 -3.64 3.99 19.37
N GLY A 3 -3.46 5.03 18.57
CA GLY A 3 -4.14 6.31 18.71
C GLY A 3 -5.67 6.17 18.72
N GLY A 4 -6.35 7.17 19.24
CA GLY A 4 -7.80 7.28 19.18
C GLY A 4 -8.27 7.63 17.76
N LEU A 5 -9.60 7.64 17.57
CA LEU A 5 -10.22 8.10 16.32
C LEU A 5 -9.90 9.58 16.02
N ASP A 6 -9.57 10.36 17.06
CA ASP A 6 -9.24 11.78 16.97
C ASP A 6 -7.73 12.04 16.90
N ASP A 7 -6.91 11.00 16.82
CA ASP A 7 -5.45 11.10 16.72
C ASP A 7 -5.07 11.28 15.24
N GLU A 8 -4.66 12.47 14.87
CA GLU A 8 -4.34 12.84 13.47
C GLU A 8 -3.13 12.08 12.92
N GLU A 9 -2.12 11.78 13.76
CA GLU A 9 -0.98 10.97 13.34
C GLU A 9 -1.40 9.52 13.06
N PHE A 10 -2.30 8.99 13.87
CA PHE A 10 -2.85 7.66 13.63
C PHE A 10 -3.75 7.61 12.40
N LYS A 11 -4.54 8.65 12.13
CA LYS A 11 -5.35 8.76 10.91
C LYS A 11 -4.45 8.76 9.66
N GLU A 12 -3.37 9.55 9.68
CA GLU A 12 -2.40 9.54 8.58
C GLU A 12 -1.77 8.17 8.39
N LEU A 13 -1.30 7.54 9.46
CA LEU A 13 -0.76 6.19 9.41
C LEU A 13 -1.77 5.19 8.80
N TYR A 14 -3.01 5.26 9.23
CA TYR A 14 -4.08 4.39 8.73
C TYR A 14 -4.37 4.61 7.24
N ALA A 15 -4.39 5.87 6.79
CA ALA A 15 -4.53 6.24 5.39
C ALA A 15 -3.38 5.67 4.54
N ARG A 16 -2.12 5.90 4.96
CA ARG A 16 -0.93 5.39 4.25
C ARG A 16 -0.89 3.86 4.20
N TRP A 17 -1.33 3.17 5.26
CA TRP A 17 -1.48 1.72 5.24
C TRP A 17 -2.58 1.24 4.28
N CYS A 18 -3.68 1.98 4.14
CA CYS A 18 -4.72 1.67 3.16
C CYS A 18 -4.18 1.77 1.72
N GLU A 19 -3.45 2.86 1.41
CA GLU A 19 -2.76 3.06 0.14
C GLU A 19 -1.81 1.91 -0.19
N PHE A 20 -0.91 1.60 0.73
CA PHE A 20 0.03 0.49 0.58
C PHE A 20 -0.68 -0.86 0.38
N SER A 21 -1.73 -1.13 1.15
CA SER A 21 -2.47 -2.39 1.06
C SER A 21 -3.18 -2.58 -0.28
N CYS A 22 -3.55 -1.49 -0.95
CA CYS A 22 -4.13 -1.51 -2.29
C CYS A 22 -3.20 -2.19 -3.31
N PHE A 23 -1.89 -1.96 -3.19
CA PHE A 23 -0.85 -2.52 -4.06
C PHE A 23 -0.10 -3.70 -3.40
N SER A 24 -0.79 -4.44 -2.57
CA SER A 24 -0.30 -5.67 -1.95
C SER A 24 -1.07 -6.89 -2.47
N PRO A 25 -0.56 -8.11 -2.35
CA PRO A 25 -1.26 -9.31 -2.79
C PRO A 25 -2.65 -9.45 -2.16
N VAL A 26 -2.77 -9.13 -0.87
CA VAL A 26 -4.03 -9.15 -0.12
C VAL A 26 -4.27 -7.80 0.52
N MET A 27 -5.37 -7.15 0.11
CA MET A 27 -5.87 -5.97 0.80
C MET A 27 -6.84 -6.39 1.89
N ARG A 28 -6.52 -6.07 3.15
CA ARG A 28 -7.35 -6.44 4.30
C ARG A 28 -7.24 -5.41 5.41
N ASN A 29 -8.37 -4.97 5.91
CA ASN A 29 -8.45 -4.25 7.16
C ASN A 29 -8.75 -5.23 8.29
N HIS A 30 -7.91 -5.28 9.31
CA HIS A 30 -8.08 -6.12 10.48
C HIS A 30 -7.31 -5.53 11.65
N GLY A 31 -7.89 -5.54 12.81
CA GLY A 31 -7.19 -5.10 14.01
C GLY A 31 -8.10 -5.02 15.22
N ASN A 32 -7.45 -4.76 16.34
CA ASN A 32 -8.08 -4.46 17.61
C ASN A 32 -7.72 -3.02 17.99
N ARG A 33 -8.68 -2.30 18.51
CA ARG A 33 -8.49 -0.96 19.02
C ARG A 33 -8.92 -0.86 20.48
N VAL A 34 -8.31 0.05 21.21
CA VAL A 34 -8.79 0.45 22.53
C VAL A 34 -10.06 1.31 22.37
N PRO A 35 -10.98 1.31 23.35
CA PRO A 35 -10.88 0.59 24.60
C PRO A 35 -11.16 -0.90 24.49
N TYR A 36 -10.48 -1.67 25.28
CA TYR A 36 -10.81 -3.08 25.46
C TYR A 36 -12.00 -3.21 26.43
N THR A 37 -12.91 -4.12 26.12
CA THR A 37 -13.98 -4.45 27.06
C THR A 37 -13.48 -5.49 28.05
N LYS A 38 -13.45 -5.14 29.34
CA LYS A 38 -13.11 -6.09 30.39
C LYS A 38 -14.20 -7.16 30.52
N ILE A 39 -13.78 -8.43 30.58
CA ILE A 39 -14.69 -9.54 30.81
C ILE A 39 -15.05 -9.57 32.30
N GLU A 40 -16.34 -9.43 32.62
CA GLU A 40 -16.84 -9.61 33.96
C GLU A 40 -17.18 -11.07 34.20
N GLY A 41 -16.78 -11.61 35.37
CA GLY A 41 -17.07 -12.99 35.75
C GLY A 41 -15.83 -13.88 35.80
N LYS A 42 -16.01 -15.18 35.52
CA LYS A 42 -14.92 -16.17 35.56
C LYS A 42 -13.93 -15.89 34.41
N PRO A 43 -12.61 -15.98 34.68
CA PRO A 43 -11.61 -15.79 33.61
C PRO A 43 -11.87 -16.80 32.49
N THR A 44 -11.94 -16.28 31.27
CA THR A 44 -11.90 -17.07 30.04
C THR A 44 -10.43 -17.40 29.73
N VAL A 45 -10.19 -18.52 29.09
CA VAL A 45 -8.85 -18.89 28.65
C VAL A 45 -8.79 -18.92 27.13
N ASP A 46 -7.63 -18.58 26.58
CA ASP A 46 -7.34 -18.71 25.15
C ASP A 46 -7.18 -20.20 24.75
N ARG A 47 -6.86 -20.44 23.47
CA ARG A 47 -6.69 -21.80 22.92
C ARG A 47 -5.53 -22.58 23.53
N ILE A 48 -4.61 -21.91 24.21
CA ILE A 48 -3.42 -22.51 24.85
C ILE A 48 -3.48 -22.41 26.37
N GLY A 49 -4.62 -21.96 26.94
CA GLY A 49 -4.89 -21.97 28.37
C GLY A 49 -4.48 -20.71 29.13
N ASN A 50 -4.06 -19.62 28.48
CA ASN A 50 -3.76 -18.37 29.17
C ASN A 50 -5.06 -17.66 29.59
N PRO A 51 -5.10 -17.02 30.78
CA PRO A 51 -6.24 -16.23 31.22
C PRO A 51 -6.47 -15.05 30.29
N ILE A 52 -7.71 -14.84 29.85
CA ILE A 52 -8.16 -13.65 29.13
C ILE A 52 -9.04 -12.85 30.08
N ASP A 53 -8.62 -11.65 30.44
CA ASP A 53 -9.34 -10.74 31.33
C ASP A 53 -10.06 -9.60 30.60
N HIS A 54 -9.92 -9.52 29.29
CA HIS A 54 -10.53 -8.51 28.45
C HIS A 54 -10.81 -9.05 27.02
N ILE A 55 -11.80 -8.46 26.37
CA ILE A 55 -12.10 -8.73 24.97
C ILE A 55 -11.35 -7.69 24.11
N THR A 56 -10.62 -8.17 23.13
CA THR A 56 -9.86 -7.31 22.19
C THR A 56 -10.70 -6.88 20.98
N THR A 57 -12.01 -6.85 21.09
CA THR A 57 -12.92 -6.38 20.03
C THR A 57 -13.14 -4.88 20.05
N GLY A 58 -12.39 -4.16 20.80
CA GLY A 58 -12.18 -2.75 20.87
C GLY A 58 -13.20 -1.77 20.29
N ALA A 59 -12.70 -0.55 20.06
CA ALA A 59 -13.47 0.51 19.42
C ALA A 59 -13.64 0.28 17.92
N ASP A 60 -14.54 1.03 17.32
CA ASP A 60 -14.82 1.06 15.89
C ASP A 60 -13.54 1.21 15.07
N ASN A 61 -13.44 0.48 13.96
CA ASN A 61 -12.25 0.44 13.10
C ASN A 61 -12.62 0.42 11.60
N GLU A 62 -13.84 0.76 11.28
CA GLU A 62 -14.33 0.85 9.91
C GLU A 62 -13.85 2.16 9.25
N PRO A 63 -13.80 2.23 7.91
CA PRO A 63 -13.37 3.43 7.18
C PRO A 63 -14.05 4.72 7.65
N TRP A 64 -15.35 4.67 7.88
CA TRP A 64 -16.15 5.83 8.31
C TRP A 64 -15.90 6.27 9.75
N SER A 65 -15.27 5.44 10.56
CA SER A 65 -14.98 5.76 11.97
C SER A 65 -13.89 6.81 12.13
N TYR A 66 -13.07 7.03 11.08
CA TYR A 66 -11.94 7.97 11.10
C TYR A 66 -12.26 9.35 10.54
N GLY A 67 -13.52 9.60 10.18
CA GLY A 67 -14.00 10.85 9.59
C GLY A 67 -14.05 10.80 8.06
N GLU A 68 -14.78 11.76 7.50
CA GLU A 68 -15.15 11.79 6.07
C GLU A 68 -13.93 11.82 5.12
N ASP A 69 -12.84 12.48 5.51
CA ASP A 69 -11.66 12.58 4.66
C ASP A 69 -10.96 11.22 4.50
N ILE A 70 -10.82 10.50 5.61
CA ILE A 70 -10.24 9.14 5.60
C ILE A 70 -11.18 8.15 4.92
N GLU A 71 -12.49 8.27 5.14
CA GLU A 71 -13.48 7.45 4.46
C GLU A 71 -13.39 7.62 2.93
N ARG A 72 -13.37 8.86 2.42
CA ARG A 72 -13.23 9.15 0.99
C ARG A 72 -11.95 8.55 0.41
N LEU A 73 -10.83 8.71 1.11
CA LEU A 73 -9.55 8.13 0.71
C LEU A 73 -9.65 6.60 0.63
N MET A 74 -10.17 5.96 1.66
CA MET A 74 -10.29 4.50 1.68
C MET A 74 -11.24 3.98 0.60
N VAL A 75 -12.35 4.65 0.34
CA VAL A 75 -13.29 4.33 -0.76
C VAL A 75 -12.59 4.44 -2.11
N LYS A 76 -11.76 5.48 -2.33
CA LYS A 76 -10.93 5.61 -3.53
C LYS A 76 -10.06 4.36 -3.72
N TYR A 77 -9.28 3.97 -2.72
CA TYR A 77 -8.35 2.83 -2.83
C TYR A 77 -9.04 1.46 -2.87
N ILE A 78 -10.19 1.30 -2.23
CA ILE A 78 -11.01 0.09 -2.35
C ILE A 78 -11.54 -0.07 -3.79
N ASN A 79 -12.04 1.00 -4.40
CA ASN A 79 -12.50 0.98 -5.79
C ASN A 79 -11.33 0.76 -6.76
N LEU A 80 -10.19 1.38 -6.51
CA LEU A 80 -8.97 1.17 -7.28
C LEU A 80 -8.52 -0.29 -7.22
N ARG A 81 -8.55 -0.90 -6.04
CA ARG A 81 -8.25 -2.32 -5.84
C ARG A 81 -9.20 -3.22 -6.61
N GLU A 82 -10.47 -2.89 -6.65
CA GLU A 82 -11.47 -3.64 -7.43
C GLU A 82 -11.18 -3.54 -8.95
N ALA A 83 -10.84 -2.36 -9.44
CA ALA A 83 -10.45 -2.17 -10.84
C ALA A 83 -9.21 -2.97 -11.22
N MET A 84 -8.23 -3.08 -10.30
CA MET A 84 -7.03 -3.92 -10.50
C MET A 84 -7.29 -5.43 -10.41
N ARG A 85 -8.50 -5.88 -10.13
CA ARG A 85 -8.79 -7.31 -9.96
C ARG A 85 -8.31 -8.18 -11.14
N PRO A 86 -8.51 -7.82 -12.41
CA PRO A 86 -7.99 -8.60 -13.53
C PRO A 86 -6.47 -8.70 -13.52
N TYR A 87 -5.77 -7.59 -13.35
CA TYR A 87 -4.31 -7.52 -13.24
C TYR A 87 -3.78 -8.38 -12.08
N THR A 88 -4.36 -8.21 -10.89
CA THR A 88 -3.96 -9.00 -9.72
C THR A 88 -4.15 -10.51 -9.94
N ARG A 89 -5.24 -10.93 -10.63
CA ARG A 89 -5.45 -12.35 -10.98
C ARG A 89 -4.40 -12.89 -11.95
N GLN A 90 -3.98 -12.08 -12.92
CA GLN A 90 -2.88 -12.45 -13.82
C GLN A 90 -1.56 -12.64 -13.04
N LEU A 91 -1.27 -11.78 -12.09
CA LEU A 91 -0.09 -11.91 -11.23
C LEU A 91 -0.14 -13.20 -10.38
N PHE A 92 -1.30 -13.56 -9.85
CA PHE A 92 -1.46 -14.81 -9.10
C PHE A 92 -1.34 -16.05 -10.01
N ALA A 93 -1.84 -15.99 -11.25
CA ALA A 93 -1.65 -17.06 -12.21
C ALA A 93 -0.16 -17.25 -12.55
N ALA A 94 0.58 -16.16 -12.83
CA ALA A 94 2.01 -16.19 -13.06
C ALA A 94 2.78 -16.73 -11.86
N ALA A 95 2.39 -16.36 -10.64
CA ALA A 95 2.99 -16.89 -9.42
C ALA A 95 2.77 -18.40 -9.27
N HIS A 96 1.59 -18.89 -9.62
CA HIS A 96 1.28 -20.32 -9.59
C HIS A 96 2.05 -21.11 -10.67
N GLU A 97 2.14 -20.58 -11.88
CA GLU A 97 2.72 -21.26 -13.03
C GLU A 97 4.26 -21.25 -13.05
N SER A 98 4.86 -20.14 -12.64
CA SER A 98 6.30 -19.88 -12.79
C SER A 98 7.04 -19.46 -11.52
N GLY A 99 6.33 -19.32 -10.38
CA GLY A 99 6.93 -18.86 -9.13
C GLY A 99 7.24 -17.34 -9.10
N GLN A 100 6.72 -16.57 -10.04
CA GLN A 100 6.94 -15.12 -10.10
C GLN A 100 6.28 -14.42 -8.91
N PRO A 101 7.02 -13.68 -8.06
CA PRO A 101 6.40 -12.97 -6.94
C PRO A 101 5.55 -11.79 -7.42
N LEU A 102 4.41 -11.56 -6.74
CA LEU A 102 3.56 -10.41 -7.05
C LEU A 102 4.22 -9.09 -6.61
N VAL A 103 4.86 -9.11 -5.44
CA VAL A 103 5.62 -7.97 -4.89
C VAL A 103 7.09 -8.34 -4.91
N ARG A 104 7.91 -7.44 -5.44
CA ARG A 104 9.34 -7.70 -5.61
C ARG A 104 10.16 -6.43 -5.54
N GLY A 105 11.37 -6.52 -5.00
CA GLY A 105 12.31 -5.40 -5.01
C GLY A 105 12.71 -5.04 -6.44
N LEU A 106 13.13 -3.80 -6.65
CA LEU A 106 13.49 -3.30 -7.99
C LEU A 106 14.59 -4.14 -8.65
N PHE A 107 15.53 -4.64 -7.87
CA PHE A 107 16.63 -5.50 -8.32
C PHE A 107 16.17 -6.80 -8.99
N PHE A 108 14.93 -7.24 -8.76
CA PHE A 108 14.43 -8.48 -9.33
C PHE A 108 14.25 -8.37 -10.86
N ASP A 109 13.70 -7.26 -11.34
CA ASP A 109 13.53 -6.99 -12.76
C ASP A 109 14.69 -6.19 -13.38
N PHE A 110 15.51 -5.54 -12.55
CA PHE A 110 16.64 -4.72 -12.94
C PHE A 110 17.94 -5.16 -12.26
N PRO A 111 18.38 -6.42 -12.49
CA PRO A 111 19.54 -6.99 -11.76
C PRO A 111 20.90 -6.35 -12.13
N GLY A 112 20.95 -5.57 -13.20
CA GLY A 112 22.15 -4.82 -13.63
C GLY A 112 22.14 -3.35 -13.22
N ASP A 113 21.19 -2.93 -12.42
CA ASP A 113 21.03 -1.57 -11.94
C ASP A 113 21.47 -1.50 -10.46
N ASP A 114 22.68 -0.98 -10.23
CA ASP A 114 23.28 -0.94 -8.90
C ASP A 114 22.48 -0.04 -7.93
N GLU A 115 21.83 1.02 -8.43
CA GLU A 115 20.99 1.89 -7.62
C GLU A 115 19.72 1.16 -7.19
N ALA A 116 19.07 0.45 -8.11
CA ALA A 116 17.88 -0.35 -7.83
C ALA A 116 18.11 -1.40 -6.72
N ALA A 117 19.34 -1.90 -6.59
CA ALA A 117 19.71 -2.86 -5.54
C ALA A 117 19.72 -2.25 -4.13
N ASN A 118 19.89 -0.93 -4.02
CA ASN A 118 20.00 -0.20 -2.76
C ASN A 118 18.69 0.48 -2.33
N ILE A 119 17.67 0.53 -3.20
CA ILE A 119 16.36 1.11 -2.87
C ILE A 119 15.58 0.17 -1.95
N ALA A 120 15.24 0.65 -0.75
CA ALA A 120 14.59 -0.13 0.30
C ALA A 120 13.10 0.22 0.51
N ASP A 121 12.64 1.35 -0.02
CA ASP A 121 11.31 1.91 0.22
C ASP A 121 10.44 2.03 -1.04
N GLU A 122 10.84 1.33 -2.09
CA GLU A 122 10.10 1.17 -3.33
C GLU A 122 10.03 -0.31 -3.73
N TYR A 123 8.98 -0.66 -4.47
CA TYR A 123 8.82 -2.03 -4.96
C TYR A 123 8.03 -2.08 -6.26
N LEU A 124 8.13 -3.21 -6.95
CA LEU A 124 7.27 -3.51 -8.08
C LEU A 124 6.07 -4.35 -7.65
N PHE A 125 4.87 -3.95 -8.06
CA PHE A 125 3.67 -4.77 -8.01
C PHE A 125 3.39 -5.35 -9.40
N GLY A 126 3.77 -6.60 -9.57
CA GLY A 126 3.92 -7.20 -10.88
C GLY A 126 5.12 -6.61 -11.67
N PRO A 127 5.21 -6.87 -12.98
CA PRO A 127 6.27 -6.33 -13.83
C PRO A 127 6.03 -4.86 -14.23
N ASP A 128 4.82 -4.35 -14.05
CA ASP A 128 4.33 -3.17 -14.74
C ASP A 128 4.18 -1.93 -13.86
N LEU A 129 4.03 -2.10 -12.55
CA LEU A 129 3.77 -1.01 -11.60
C LEU A 129 4.90 -0.86 -10.61
N LEU A 130 5.51 0.33 -10.55
CA LEU A 130 6.40 0.75 -9.47
C LEU A 130 5.59 1.51 -8.43
N ILE A 131 5.72 1.12 -7.18
CA ILE A 131 5.01 1.69 -6.04
C ILE A 131 6.03 2.31 -5.09
N ALA A 132 5.81 3.55 -4.70
CA ALA A 132 6.68 4.30 -3.82
C ALA A 132 5.92 4.84 -2.60
N PRO A 133 5.69 4.03 -1.54
CA PRO A 133 4.94 4.43 -0.37
C PRO A 133 5.59 5.60 0.38
N VAL A 134 4.78 6.48 0.98
CA VAL A 134 5.25 7.47 1.94
C VAL A 134 5.36 6.80 3.31
N THR A 135 6.57 6.77 3.87
CA THR A 135 6.88 6.05 5.11
C THR A 135 7.09 6.96 6.31
N GLU A 136 7.08 8.27 6.13
CA GLU A 136 7.30 9.25 7.19
C GLU A 136 6.05 10.12 7.39
N SER A 137 5.69 10.35 8.65
CA SER A 137 4.55 11.19 9.03
C SER A 137 4.76 12.64 8.59
N GLY A 138 3.69 13.27 8.06
CA GLY A 138 3.69 14.66 7.64
C GLY A 138 4.35 14.95 6.29
N VAL A 139 4.98 13.97 5.65
CA VAL A 139 5.58 14.11 4.32
C VAL A 139 4.50 14.18 3.24
N ARG A 140 4.67 15.10 2.27
CA ARG A 140 3.72 15.34 1.17
C ARG A 140 4.39 15.37 -0.22
N SER A 141 5.66 15.03 -0.29
CA SER A 141 6.41 14.79 -1.52
C SER A 141 7.54 13.83 -1.23
N ARG A 142 7.99 13.07 -2.21
CA ARG A 142 9.14 12.19 -2.06
C ARG A 142 9.95 12.07 -3.33
N GLU A 143 11.19 11.68 -3.19
CA GLU A 143 12.01 11.20 -4.28
C GLU A 143 11.64 9.76 -4.62
N VAL A 144 11.60 9.45 -5.91
CA VAL A 144 11.34 8.10 -6.44
C VAL A 144 12.42 7.76 -7.45
N TYR A 145 13.08 6.66 -7.26
CA TYR A 145 14.03 6.13 -8.21
C TYR A 145 13.30 5.32 -9.29
N LEU A 146 13.50 5.67 -10.54
CA LEU A 146 12.91 5.00 -11.70
C LEU A 146 13.97 4.08 -12.32
N PRO A 147 13.90 2.76 -12.10
CA PRO A 147 14.97 1.85 -12.49
C PRO A 147 15.04 1.62 -14.01
N GLY A 148 16.19 1.09 -14.46
CA GLY A 148 16.46 0.76 -15.86
C GLY A 148 17.20 1.88 -16.58
N GLY A 149 17.18 1.86 -17.92
CA GLY A 149 17.86 2.82 -18.78
C GLY A 149 16.90 3.66 -19.60
N PRO A 150 17.41 4.43 -20.57
CA PRO A 150 16.58 5.30 -21.41
C PRO A 150 15.56 4.56 -22.28
N GLU A 151 15.71 3.25 -22.46
CA GLU A 151 14.73 2.38 -23.12
C GLU A 151 13.52 2.03 -22.25
N THR A 152 13.61 2.25 -20.93
CA THR A 152 12.52 2.05 -20.00
C THR A 152 11.80 3.38 -19.77
N THR A 153 10.51 3.40 -20.01
CA THR A 153 9.68 4.58 -19.75
C THR A 153 8.78 4.31 -18.54
N TRP A 154 8.74 5.28 -17.63
CA TRP A 154 7.87 5.28 -16.47
C TRP A 154 6.88 6.42 -16.52
N THR A 155 5.60 6.13 -16.52
CA THR A 155 4.53 7.14 -16.52
C THR A 155 3.93 7.25 -15.14
N ASN A 156 4.02 8.42 -14.52
CA ASN A 156 3.32 8.71 -13.26
C ASN A 156 1.81 8.68 -13.51
N LEU A 157 1.09 7.83 -12.81
CA LEU A 157 -0.34 7.64 -13.05
C LEU A 157 -1.21 8.78 -12.49
N HIS A 158 -0.68 9.62 -11.60
CA HIS A 158 -1.42 10.75 -11.02
C HIS A 158 -1.42 11.99 -11.92
N ASP A 159 -0.33 12.25 -12.63
CA ASP A 159 -0.18 13.46 -13.46
C ASP A 159 0.02 13.18 -14.96
N GLY A 160 0.23 11.91 -15.33
CA GLY A 160 0.47 11.48 -16.70
C GLY A 160 1.86 11.80 -17.25
N ASN A 161 2.76 12.38 -16.45
CA ASN A 161 4.12 12.68 -16.87
C ASN A 161 4.93 11.41 -17.05
N SER A 162 5.69 11.35 -18.15
CA SER A 162 6.54 10.20 -18.46
C SER A 162 8.02 10.59 -18.31
N HIS A 163 8.79 9.66 -17.77
CA HIS A 163 10.21 9.80 -17.49
C HIS A 163 10.97 8.59 -18.03
N GLU A 164 12.20 8.78 -18.46
CA GLU A 164 13.12 7.69 -18.75
C GLU A 164 13.62 7.07 -17.43
N GLY A 165 13.93 5.78 -17.44
CA GLY A 165 14.59 5.10 -16.34
C GLY A 165 16.02 5.56 -16.08
N GLY A 166 16.65 5.07 -15.01
CA GLY A 166 17.98 5.42 -14.57
C GLY A 166 18.07 6.81 -13.92
N ARG A 167 17.00 7.28 -13.30
CA ARG A 167 16.98 8.59 -12.62
C ARG A 167 16.04 8.64 -11.42
N THR A 168 16.31 9.56 -10.52
CA THR A 168 15.40 9.94 -9.45
C THR A 168 14.55 11.14 -9.87
N VAL A 169 13.26 11.11 -9.51
CA VAL A 169 12.32 12.21 -9.70
C VAL A 169 11.66 12.57 -8.38
N THR A 170 11.39 13.87 -8.17
CA THR A 170 10.59 14.30 -7.02
C THR A 170 9.13 14.39 -7.44
N VAL A 171 8.24 13.80 -6.65
CA VAL A 171 6.80 13.80 -6.92
C VAL A 171 6.00 14.23 -5.68
N GLU A 172 4.88 14.89 -5.93
CA GLU A 172 3.92 15.22 -4.90
C GLU A 172 3.22 13.95 -4.39
N ALA A 173 3.04 13.89 -3.09
CA ALA A 173 2.39 12.77 -2.40
C ALA A 173 1.50 13.28 -1.26
N PRO A 174 0.47 14.08 -1.55
CA PRO A 174 -0.52 14.46 -0.54
C PRO A 174 -1.13 13.22 0.11
N LEU A 175 -1.93 13.39 1.17
CA LEU A 175 -2.39 12.27 2.00
C LEU A 175 -3.21 11.23 1.23
N ASP A 176 -3.81 11.60 0.13
CA ASP A 176 -4.63 10.73 -0.73
C ASP A 176 -3.88 10.21 -1.97
N VAL A 177 -2.55 10.35 -2.01
CA VAL A 177 -1.69 9.95 -3.12
C VAL A 177 -0.51 9.11 -2.65
N ILE A 178 -0.49 7.85 -3.06
CA ILE A 178 0.72 7.02 -3.08
C ILE A 178 1.31 7.11 -4.50
N PRO A 179 2.57 7.52 -4.69
CA PRO A 179 3.17 7.55 -6.02
C PRO A 179 3.18 6.17 -6.70
N VAL A 180 2.63 6.11 -7.91
CA VAL A 180 2.56 4.91 -8.75
C VAL A 180 2.99 5.25 -10.15
N PHE A 181 3.92 4.46 -10.69
CA PHE A 181 4.39 4.60 -12.07
C PHE A 181 4.11 3.33 -12.86
N ALA A 182 3.61 3.52 -14.09
CA ALA A 182 3.41 2.43 -15.04
C ALA A 182 4.62 2.32 -15.98
N ARG A 183 5.09 1.09 -16.20
CA ARG A 183 6.23 0.77 -17.05
C ARG A 183 5.79 0.64 -18.51
N ASN A 184 6.46 1.35 -19.43
CA ASN A 184 6.35 1.18 -20.89
C ASN A 184 4.91 1.19 -21.43
N GLY A 185 3.99 1.93 -20.79
CA GLY A 185 2.60 2.00 -21.20
C GLY A 185 1.81 0.69 -21.02
N ALA A 186 2.23 -0.16 -20.08
CA ALA A 186 1.55 -1.43 -19.79
C ALA A 186 0.09 -1.22 -19.38
N ASP A 187 -0.77 -2.15 -19.77
CA ASP A 187 -2.18 -2.18 -19.35
C ASP A 187 -2.30 -2.84 -17.98
N HIS A 188 -2.61 -2.04 -16.99
CA HIS A 188 -2.78 -2.42 -15.58
C HIS A 188 -4.21 -2.17 -15.06
N GLY A 189 -5.11 -1.66 -15.92
CA GLY A 189 -6.51 -1.39 -15.60
C GLY A 189 -6.77 -0.15 -14.75
N LEU A 190 -5.77 0.73 -14.57
CA LEU A 190 -5.86 1.91 -13.68
C LEU A 190 -5.99 3.24 -14.43
N ASN A 191 -6.05 3.21 -15.76
CA ASN A 191 -6.07 4.42 -16.59
C ASN A 191 -7.26 5.32 -16.22
N GLY A 192 -6.97 6.53 -15.75
CA GLY A 192 -7.96 7.53 -15.35
C GLY A 192 -8.68 7.25 -14.02
N MET A 193 -8.15 6.33 -13.19
CA MET A 193 -8.73 5.99 -11.88
C MET A 193 -7.87 6.47 -10.70
N ILE A 194 -6.64 6.86 -10.93
CA ILE A 194 -5.71 7.40 -9.93
C ILE A 194 -5.64 8.92 -10.05
#